data_c9340be9636e46d285ca20a90fd48b1f
#
_entry.id   c9340be9636e46d285ca20a90fd48b1f
#
_cell.length_a   1.000
_cell.length_b   1.000
_cell.length_c   1.000
_cell.angle_alpha   90.00
_cell.angle_beta   90.00
_cell.angle_gamma   90.00
#
_symmetry.space_group_name_H-M   'P 1'
#
loop_
_entity.id
_entity.type
_entity.pdbx_description
1 polymer ?
#
loop_
_entity_poly.entity_id
_entity_poly.type
_entity_poly.pdbx_seq_one_letter_code
_entity_poly.pdbx_strand_id
1 'polypeptide(L)'
;MVRKKAKKKKNANRPLGLIFKYLREFSKFWFEYLSIFVGATIVITLVIIPLLESISELIMRVSGIPYVSYNNLGNLLQQHFLGVLGLVVVLFVLIFLVYLQFIVQFQGIRLIQARTFSLKSLFRQVISDLKNVRIQQLVFFVFYFLLIIPFGRYVFSTPLLSKIKIPVFTFEFFFKSWQNMLILFLFYAITFWISTRLILTLPLMILKGQSLKVAIKESLKRTKGVRNFFRLSVYFGLIGLFSIIMQGLLFMGGYFAQDYLDKTSFALVGAVSILDLIWLGSSIISTLSLVMLFSYLMREADLEAFEISEVVKKSPKVRRKYKIIFSTLAVLIFALVSWTYVEGFMDTVPLTISHRGVDEE
;
A
#
# COMPACT_ATOMS: atom_id res chain seq x y z
N MET A 1 1.05 -41.97 -15.08
CA MET A 1 1.01 -41.08 -13.90
C MET A 1 1.96 -39.89 -14.01
N VAL A 2 3.18 -40.03 -14.52
CA VAL A 2 4.21 -38.99 -14.70
C VAL A 2 3.74 -37.82 -15.61
N ARG A 3 3.11 -38.11 -16.75
CA ARG A 3 2.58 -37.06 -17.66
C ARG A 3 1.49 -36.18 -17.03
N LYS A 4 0.61 -36.73 -16.17
CA LYS A 4 -0.40 -35.92 -15.44
C LYS A 4 0.26 -35.01 -14.39
N LYS A 5 1.33 -35.46 -13.70
CA LYS A 5 2.09 -34.62 -12.75
C LYS A 5 2.83 -33.48 -13.47
N ALA A 6 3.46 -33.76 -14.62
CA ALA A 6 4.14 -32.73 -15.43
C ALA A 6 3.17 -31.67 -15.99
N LYS A 7 1.99 -32.10 -16.48
CA LYS A 7 0.95 -31.18 -16.98
C LYS A 7 0.36 -30.32 -15.86
N LYS A 8 0.20 -30.88 -14.64
CA LYS A 8 -0.25 -30.13 -13.44
C LYS A 8 0.80 -29.11 -12.98
N LYS A 9 2.10 -29.46 -13.06
CA LYS A 9 3.21 -28.56 -12.72
C LYS A 9 3.37 -27.43 -13.75
N LYS A 10 3.11 -27.70 -15.04
CA LYS A 10 3.14 -26.70 -16.13
C LYS A 10 1.97 -25.73 -16.06
N ASN A 11 0.77 -26.18 -15.65
CA ASN A 11 -0.39 -25.31 -15.44
C ASN A 11 -0.28 -24.46 -14.15
N ALA A 12 0.37 -24.96 -13.11
CA ALA A 12 0.63 -24.21 -11.88
C ALA A 12 1.60 -23.03 -12.09
N ASN A 13 2.34 -22.98 -13.20
CA ASN A 13 3.26 -21.91 -13.54
C ASN A 13 2.65 -20.84 -14.47
N ARG A 14 1.41 -21.00 -14.88
CA ARG A 14 0.69 -19.96 -15.62
C ARG A 14 0.23 -18.86 -14.66
N PRO A 15 0.17 -17.58 -15.07
CA PRO A 15 -0.24 -16.47 -14.21
C PRO A 15 -1.55 -16.72 -13.45
N LEU A 16 -2.58 -17.21 -14.12
CA LEU A 16 -3.86 -17.57 -13.49
C LEU A 16 -3.71 -18.69 -12.44
N GLY A 17 -2.91 -19.72 -12.72
CA GLY A 17 -2.66 -20.82 -11.77
C GLY A 17 -1.98 -20.34 -10.49
N LEU A 18 -1.14 -19.30 -10.58
CA LEU A 18 -0.49 -18.66 -9.44
C LEU A 18 -1.47 -17.82 -8.61
N ILE A 19 -2.35 -17.07 -9.27
CA ILE A 19 -3.41 -16.31 -8.59
C ILE A 19 -4.26 -17.27 -7.74
N PHE A 20 -4.75 -18.37 -8.31
CA PHE A 20 -5.52 -19.36 -7.56
C PHE A 20 -4.72 -20.02 -6.41
N LYS A 21 -3.41 -20.25 -6.60
CA LYS A 21 -2.54 -20.75 -5.54
C LYS A 21 -2.51 -19.78 -4.36
N TYR A 22 -2.27 -18.50 -4.61
CA TYR A 22 -2.18 -17.48 -3.56
C TYR A 22 -3.54 -17.14 -2.95
N LEU A 23 -4.63 -17.16 -3.71
CA LEU A 23 -5.99 -17.08 -3.17
C LEU A 23 -6.27 -18.20 -2.16
N ARG A 24 -5.94 -19.44 -2.53
CA ARG A 24 -6.10 -20.59 -1.63
C ARG A 24 -5.23 -20.51 -0.38
N GLU A 25 -4.05 -19.97 -0.51
CA GLU A 25 -3.15 -19.73 0.62
C GLU A 25 -3.68 -18.63 1.52
N PHE A 26 -4.10 -17.51 0.94
CA PHE A 26 -4.75 -16.42 1.67
C PHE A 26 -5.97 -16.92 2.44
N SER A 27 -6.87 -17.68 1.84
CA SER A 27 -8.06 -18.20 2.53
C SER A 27 -7.75 -19.07 3.73
N LYS A 28 -6.59 -19.76 3.74
CA LYS A 28 -6.14 -20.58 4.89
C LYS A 28 -5.58 -19.74 6.05
N PHE A 29 -4.93 -18.62 5.73
CA PHE A 29 -4.21 -17.76 6.67
C PHE A 29 -4.72 -16.32 6.64
N TRP A 30 -5.99 -16.13 6.23
CA TRP A 30 -6.59 -14.81 6.06
C TRP A 30 -6.45 -13.94 7.30
N PHE A 31 -6.60 -14.51 8.48
CA PHE A 31 -6.51 -13.79 9.74
C PHE A 31 -5.10 -13.25 10.00
N GLU A 32 -4.07 -14.06 9.77
CA GLU A 32 -2.69 -13.67 9.95
C GLU A 32 -2.29 -12.58 8.94
N TYR A 33 -2.73 -12.70 7.69
CA TYR A 33 -2.51 -11.67 6.67
C TYR A 33 -3.22 -10.37 7.01
N LEU A 34 -4.51 -10.42 7.34
CA LEU A 34 -5.27 -9.22 7.72
C LEU A 34 -4.69 -8.57 8.98
N SER A 35 -4.28 -9.35 9.98
CA SER A 35 -3.66 -8.81 11.20
C SER A 35 -2.40 -7.99 10.92
N ILE A 36 -1.60 -8.36 9.92
CA ILE A 36 -0.41 -7.60 9.54
C ILE A 36 -0.79 -6.37 8.71
N PHE A 37 -1.56 -6.56 7.66
CA PHE A 37 -1.82 -5.49 6.68
C PHE A 37 -2.81 -4.47 7.20
N VAL A 38 -3.96 -4.91 7.71
CA VAL A 38 -4.98 -4.02 8.29
C VAL A 38 -4.47 -3.41 9.60
N GLY A 39 -3.80 -4.22 10.45
CA GLY A 39 -3.20 -3.71 11.68
C GLY A 39 -2.15 -2.63 11.41
N ALA A 40 -1.28 -2.83 10.42
CA ALA A 40 -0.33 -1.79 10.00
C ALA A 40 -1.06 -0.53 9.47
N THR A 41 -2.10 -0.71 8.66
CA THR A 41 -2.93 0.40 8.14
C THR A 41 -3.56 1.20 9.27
N ILE A 42 -4.15 0.54 10.26
CA ILE A 42 -4.77 1.19 11.43
C ILE A 42 -3.72 2.00 12.20
N VAL A 43 -2.57 1.41 12.53
CA VAL A 43 -1.49 2.12 13.25
C VAL A 43 -1.00 3.33 12.44
N ILE A 44 -0.82 3.17 11.13
CA ILE A 44 -0.38 4.26 10.26
C ILE A 44 -1.42 5.39 10.24
N THR A 45 -2.69 5.06 10.05
CA THR A 45 -3.75 6.07 9.86
C THR A 45 -4.11 6.78 11.17
N LEU A 46 -4.20 6.03 12.29
CA LEU A 46 -4.66 6.61 13.55
C LEU A 46 -3.54 7.18 14.42
N VAL A 47 -2.28 6.76 14.21
CA VAL A 47 -1.17 7.20 15.06
C VAL A 47 -0.11 7.94 14.25
N ILE A 48 0.42 7.32 13.20
CA ILE A 48 1.60 7.84 12.50
C ILE A 48 1.25 9.10 11.70
N ILE A 49 0.17 9.08 10.91
CA ILE A 49 -0.23 10.24 10.10
C ILE A 49 -0.55 11.45 10.98
N PRO A 50 -1.43 11.37 12.00
CA PRO A 50 -1.71 12.50 12.87
C PRO A 50 -0.46 13.03 13.59
N LEU A 51 0.44 12.13 14.01
CA LEU A 51 1.70 12.53 14.63
C LEU A 51 2.60 13.33 13.68
N LEU A 52 2.77 12.85 12.44
CA LEU A 52 3.57 13.57 11.43
C LEU A 52 2.93 14.90 11.02
N GLU A 53 1.61 14.96 10.93
CA GLU A 53 0.87 16.20 10.66
C GLU A 53 1.07 17.20 11.80
N SER A 54 0.88 16.78 13.05
CA SER A 54 1.09 17.65 14.23
C SER A 54 2.53 18.17 14.33
N ILE A 55 3.53 17.33 14.06
CA ILE A 55 4.94 17.74 14.03
C ILE A 55 5.17 18.75 12.90
N SER A 56 4.64 18.51 11.72
CA SER A 56 4.78 19.41 10.56
C SER A 56 4.14 20.79 10.85
N GLU A 57 2.93 20.79 11.40
CA GLU A 57 2.23 22.02 11.81
C GLU A 57 3.00 22.78 12.89
N LEU A 58 3.54 22.07 13.89
CA LEU A 58 4.37 22.68 14.92
C LEU A 58 5.61 23.35 14.33
N ILE A 59 6.33 22.67 13.42
CA ILE A 59 7.49 23.23 12.73
C ILE A 59 7.08 24.49 11.94
N MET A 60 6.01 24.43 11.17
CA MET A 60 5.52 25.55 10.38
C MET A 60 5.16 26.73 11.28
N ARG A 61 4.42 26.48 12.38
CA ARG A 61 4.00 27.52 13.33
C ARG A 61 5.20 28.18 14.01
N VAL A 62 6.14 27.40 14.55
CA VAL A 62 7.34 27.91 15.23
C VAL A 62 8.25 28.67 14.27
N SER A 63 8.34 28.23 13.03
CA SER A 63 9.16 28.87 11.99
C SER A 63 8.47 30.04 11.30
N GLY A 64 7.21 30.35 11.61
CA GLY A 64 6.45 31.41 10.94
C GLY A 64 6.13 31.12 9.45
N ILE A 65 6.07 29.84 9.06
CA ILE A 65 5.75 29.42 7.69
C ILE A 65 4.22 29.31 7.56
N PRO A 66 3.54 30.20 6.81
CA PRO A 66 2.08 30.14 6.68
C PRO A 66 1.60 28.97 5.82
N TYR A 67 2.32 28.67 4.75
CA TYR A 67 2.06 27.56 3.84
C TYR A 67 3.28 27.24 2.98
N VAL A 68 3.34 26.04 2.45
CA VAL A 68 4.39 25.61 1.52
C VAL A 68 3.77 25.39 0.14
N SER A 69 4.27 26.11 -0.86
CA SER A 69 3.87 25.94 -2.26
C SER A 69 5.09 26.05 -3.17
N TYR A 70 4.92 25.61 -4.41
CA TYR A 70 5.96 25.74 -5.42
C TYR A 70 6.41 27.20 -5.62
N ASN A 71 5.46 28.13 -5.60
CA ASN A 71 5.72 29.54 -5.88
C ASN A 71 6.49 30.27 -4.76
N ASN A 72 6.39 29.81 -3.51
CA ASN A 72 7.04 30.46 -2.38
C ASN A 72 8.28 29.71 -1.86
N LEU A 73 8.63 28.56 -2.46
CA LEU A 73 9.72 27.72 -1.98
C LEU A 73 11.08 28.47 -1.92
N GLY A 74 11.37 29.31 -2.92
CA GLY A 74 12.58 30.12 -2.95
C GLY A 74 12.66 31.11 -1.79
N ASN A 75 11.56 31.80 -1.51
CA ASN A 75 11.46 32.75 -0.40
C ASN A 75 11.54 32.03 0.96
N LEU A 76 10.91 30.87 1.09
CA LEU A 76 10.96 30.08 2.32
C LEU A 76 12.38 29.58 2.62
N LEU A 77 13.13 29.16 1.60
CA LEU A 77 14.52 28.75 1.77
C LEU A 77 15.43 29.91 2.23
N GLN A 78 15.12 31.15 1.82
CA GLN A 78 15.91 32.32 2.22
C GLN A 78 15.51 32.84 3.60
N GLN A 79 14.21 32.88 3.90
CA GLN A 79 13.69 33.51 5.13
C GLN A 79 13.49 32.52 6.29
N HIS A 80 13.17 31.27 6.00
CA HIS A 80 12.76 30.26 6.98
C HIS A 80 13.55 28.95 6.82
N PHE A 81 14.86 29.02 6.54
CA PHE A 81 15.71 27.87 6.24
C PHE A 81 15.62 26.75 7.26
N LEU A 82 15.63 27.04 8.57
CA LEU A 82 15.55 26.04 9.62
C LEU A 82 14.19 25.32 9.63
N GLY A 83 13.11 26.05 9.37
CA GLY A 83 11.78 25.46 9.25
C GLY A 83 11.66 24.52 8.07
N VAL A 84 12.18 24.95 6.90
CA VAL A 84 12.23 24.09 5.70
C VAL A 84 13.07 22.86 5.95
N LEU A 85 14.23 22.99 6.60
CA LEU A 85 15.07 21.85 6.99
C LEU A 85 14.33 20.87 7.90
N GLY A 86 13.57 21.38 8.89
CA GLY A 86 12.70 20.57 9.74
C GLY A 86 11.65 19.78 8.95
N LEU A 87 10.97 20.41 7.99
CA LEU A 87 10.01 19.74 7.11
C LEU A 87 10.67 18.67 6.23
N VAL A 88 11.89 18.93 5.74
CA VAL A 88 12.68 17.93 5.00
C VAL A 88 13.01 16.73 5.88
N VAL A 89 13.34 16.92 7.15
CA VAL A 89 13.57 15.84 8.11
C VAL A 89 12.28 15.02 8.29
N VAL A 90 11.12 15.66 8.44
CA VAL A 90 9.82 14.96 8.51
C VAL A 90 9.56 14.12 7.27
N LEU A 91 9.89 14.65 6.09
CA LEU A 91 9.79 13.91 4.83
C LEU A 91 10.69 12.67 4.82
N PHE A 92 11.93 12.77 5.31
CA PHE A 92 12.81 11.61 5.45
C PHE A 92 12.28 10.57 6.44
N VAL A 93 11.69 11.01 7.55
CA VAL A 93 11.02 10.12 8.50
C VAL A 93 9.84 9.42 7.83
N LEU A 94 9.02 10.13 7.06
CA LEU A 94 7.92 9.55 6.29
C LEU A 94 8.43 8.45 5.34
N ILE A 95 9.49 8.72 4.58
CA ILE A 95 10.09 7.75 3.65
C ILE A 95 10.61 6.52 4.40
N PHE A 96 11.26 6.73 5.54
CA PHE A 96 11.72 5.63 6.39
C PHE A 96 10.56 4.78 6.91
N LEU A 97 9.46 5.39 7.34
CA LEU A 97 8.25 4.68 7.80
C LEU A 97 7.59 3.87 6.68
N VAL A 98 7.55 4.41 5.46
CA VAL A 98 7.08 3.66 4.29
C VAL A 98 7.99 2.46 4.01
N TYR A 99 9.31 2.64 4.08
CA TYR A 99 10.27 1.54 3.93
C TYR A 99 10.07 0.47 5.01
N LEU A 100 9.89 0.90 6.27
CA LEU A 100 9.59 0.02 7.41
C LEU A 100 8.29 -0.78 7.18
N GLN A 101 7.25 -0.15 6.65
CA GLN A 101 6.01 -0.83 6.29
C GLN A 101 6.26 -1.99 5.31
N PHE A 102 7.09 -1.78 4.28
CA PHE A 102 7.46 -2.85 3.35
C PHE A 102 8.26 -3.98 4.01
N ILE A 103 9.18 -3.66 4.93
CA ILE A 103 9.89 -4.69 5.71
C ILE A 103 8.88 -5.55 6.48
N VAL A 104 7.95 -4.92 7.20
CA VAL A 104 6.91 -5.62 7.97
C VAL A 104 6.06 -6.52 7.07
N GLN A 105 5.65 -6.02 5.91
CA GLN A 105 4.82 -6.76 4.97
C GLN A 105 5.55 -7.94 4.35
N PHE A 106 6.77 -7.77 3.84
CA PHE A 106 7.55 -8.86 3.25
C PHE A 106 7.92 -9.93 4.28
N GLN A 107 8.39 -9.53 5.47
CA GLN A 107 8.72 -10.47 6.54
C GLN A 107 7.47 -11.18 7.09
N GLY A 108 6.37 -10.45 7.18
CA GLY A 108 5.09 -11.03 7.57
C GLY A 108 4.64 -12.13 6.62
N ILE A 109 4.64 -11.88 5.32
CA ILE A 109 4.31 -12.88 4.30
C ILE A 109 5.25 -14.07 4.38
N ARG A 110 6.57 -13.84 4.47
CA ARG A 110 7.58 -14.88 4.59
C ARG A 110 7.34 -15.79 5.80
N LEU A 111 7.07 -15.20 6.97
CA LEU A 111 6.82 -15.95 8.21
C LEU A 111 5.51 -16.74 8.16
N ILE A 112 4.46 -16.20 7.51
CA ILE A 112 3.20 -16.91 7.32
C ILE A 112 3.39 -18.09 6.36
N GLN A 113 4.08 -17.89 5.24
CA GLN A 113 4.39 -18.94 4.27
C GLN A 113 5.26 -20.03 4.90
N ALA A 114 6.23 -19.66 5.74
CA ALA A 114 7.05 -20.58 6.52
C ALA A 114 6.29 -21.23 7.69
N ARG A 115 5.03 -20.84 7.95
CA ARG A 115 4.21 -21.33 9.08
C ARG A 115 4.82 -21.08 10.48
N THR A 116 5.75 -20.14 10.58
CA THR A 116 6.44 -19.75 11.82
C THR A 116 5.99 -18.39 12.34
N PHE A 117 4.87 -17.85 11.82
CA PHE A 117 4.37 -16.54 12.17
C PHE A 117 4.03 -16.41 13.65
N SER A 118 4.62 -15.41 14.29
CA SER A 118 4.22 -14.85 15.58
C SER A 118 4.60 -13.37 15.60
N LEU A 119 3.88 -12.55 16.35
CA LEU A 119 4.23 -11.13 16.49
C LEU A 119 5.66 -10.96 17.00
N LYS A 120 6.08 -11.76 17.99
CA LYS A 120 7.45 -11.74 18.51
C LYS A 120 8.50 -12.09 17.45
N SER A 121 8.23 -13.08 16.58
CA SER A 121 9.14 -13.44 15.48
C SER A 121 9.20 -12.34 14.43
N LEU A 122 8.06 -11.72 14.11
CA LEU A 122 7.99 -10.59 13.18
C LEU A 122 8.81 -9.40 13.69
N PHE A 123 8.58 -8.95 14.94
CA PHE A 123 9.35 -7.87 15.54
C PHE A 123 10.85 -8.14 15.57
N ARG A 124 11.27 -9.35 15.96
CA ARG A 124 12.69 -9.72 15.97
C ARG A 124 13.31 -9.63 14.58
N GLN A 125 12.59 -10.11 13.56
CA GLN A 125 13.07 -10.08 12.17
C GLN A 125 13.15 -8.64 11.65
N VAL A 126 12.11 -7.84 11.88
CA VAL A 126 12.07 -6.43 11.49
C VAL A 126 13.21 -5.63 12.13
N ILE A 127 13.45 -5.81 13.44
CA ILE A 127 14.57 -5.14 14.14
C ILE A 127 15.91 -5.60 13.57
N SER A 128 16.05 -6.89 13.26
CA SER A 128 17.27 -7.40 12.64
C SER A 128 17.53 -6.76 11.27
N ASP A 129 16.49 -6.63 10.44
CA ASP A 129 16.60 -6.03 9.12
C ASP A 129 16.89 -4.53 9.20
N LEU A 130 16.27 -3.83 10.15
CA LEU A 130 16.50 -2.39 10.37
C LEU A 130 17.97 -2.07 10.69
N LYS A 131 18.66 -2.94 11.42
CA LYS A 131 20.10 -2.76 11.71
C LYS A 131 20.97 -2.77 10.45
N ASN A 132 20.49 -3.38 9.37
CA ASN A 132 21.20 -3.50 8.11
C ASN A 132 20.79 -2.43 7.07
N VAL A 133 19.82 -1.56 7.42
CA VAL A 133 19.37 -0.49 6.51
C VAL A 133 20.46 0.58 6.38
N ARG A 134 20.83 0.87 5.15
CA ARG A 134 21.80 1.92 4.81
C ARG A 134 21.09 3.11 4.18
N ILE A 135 21.59 4.31 4.41
CA ILE A 135 21.05 5.56 3.86
C ILE A 135 20.88 5.49 2.32
N GLN A 136 21.80 4.82 1.64
CA GLN A 136 21.72 4.62 0.19
C GLN A 136 20.46 3.85 -0.24
N GLN A 137 19.95 2.96 0.59
CA GLN A 137 18.72 2.21 0.33
C GLN A 137 17.49 3.12 0.46
N LEU A 138 17.51 4.04 1.43
CA LEU A 138 16.42 5.02 1.60
C LEU A 138 16.39 6.01 0.44
N VAL A 139 17.55 6.54 0.02
CA VAL A 139 17.63 7.44 -1.14
C VAL A 139 17.14 6.74 -2.41
N PHE A 140 17.57 5.49 -2.64
CA PHE A 140 17.06 4.70 -3.77
C PHE A 140 15.54 4.46 -3.65
N PHE A 141 15.05 4.26 -2.45
CA PHE A 141 13.63 4.02 -2.21
C PHE A 141 12.79 5.25 -2.55
N VAL A 142 13.28 6.47 -2.29
CA VAL A 142 12.65 7.72 -2.77
C VAL A 142 12.52 7.71 -4.29
N PHE A 143 13.62 7.46 -4.99
CA PHE A 143 13.63 7.39 -6.45
C PHE A 143 12.70 6.28 -6.98
N TYR A 144 12.78 5.11 -6.38
CA TYR A 144 11.90 3.99 -6.71
C TYR A 144 10.42 4.33 -6.50
N PHE A 145 10.11 5.07 -5.43
CA PHE A 145 8.77 5.55 -5.16
C PHE A 145 8.28 6.53 -6.20
N LEU A 146 9.10 7.50 -6.60
CA LEU A 146 8.77 8.45 -7.66
C LEU A 146 8.43 7.74 -8.98
N LEU A 147 9.11 6.65 -9.29
CA LEU A 147 8.81 5.81 -10.45
C LEU A 147 7.48 5.04 -10.32
N ILE A 148 7.08 4.69 -9.10
CA ILE A 148 5.89 3.89 -8.85
C ILE A 148 4.64 4.75 -8.61
N ILE A 149 4.78 6.00 -8.14
CA ILE A 149 3.64 6.90 -7.86
C ILE A 149 2.61 6.93 -9.01
N PRO A 150 2.97 7.05 -10.28
CA PRO A 150 2.01 7.05 -11.37
C PRO A 150 1.16 5.77 -11.46
N PHE A 151 1.67 4.65 -10.95
CA PHE A 151 1.01 3.34 -10.96
C PHE A 151 0.56 2.89 -9.56
N GLY A 152 0.97 3.62 -8.53
CA GLY A 152 0.99 3.15 -7.13
C GLY A 152 -0.37 2.98 -6.50
N ARG A 153 -1.41 3.64 -7.02
CA ARG A 153 -2.76 3.52 -6.45
C ARG A 153 -3.35 2.11 -6.61
N TYR A 154 -2.86 1.36 -7.60
CA TYR A 154 -3.34 0.02 -7.91
C TYR A 154 -2.39 -1.09 -7.47
N VAL A 155 -1.11 -0.78 -7.25
CA VAL A 155 -0.06 -1.79 -7.00
C VAL A 155 0.49 -1.69 -5.58
N PHE A 156 0.70 -0.48 -5.05
CA PHE A 156 1.30 -0.25 -3.72
C PHE A 156 0.50 0.81 -2.95
N SER A 157 -0.75 0.51 -2.58
CA SER A 157 -1.52 1.43 -1.75
C SER A 157 -0.97 1.47 -0.33
N THR A 158 -0.45 2.61 0.07
CA THR A 158 -0.12 2.90 1.47
C THR A 158 -0.84 4.18 1.91
N PRO A 159 -1.45 4.21 3.10
CA PRO A 159 -2.09 5.41 3.62
C PRO A 159 -1.13 6.60 3.72
N LEU A 160 0.16 6.34 3.99
CA LEU A 160 1.20 7.37 4.10
C LEU A 160 1.37 8.20 2.82
N LEU A 161 1.06 7.63 1.66
CA LEU A 161 1.22 8.29 0.35
C LEU A 161 -0.13 8.65 -0.30
N SER A 162 -1.22 8.42 0.40
CA SER A 162 -2.58 8.67 -0.14
C SER A 162 -2.82 10.14 -0.49
N LYS A 163 -2.13 11.06 0.20
CA LYS A 163 -2.21 12.51 -0.04
C LYS A 163 -1.34 12.98 -1.22
N ILE A 164 -0.37 12.17 -1.65
CA ILE A 164 0.47 12.50 -2.82
C ILE A 164 -0.30 12.12 -4.08
N LYS A 165 -0.85 13.11 -4.76
CA LYS A 165 -1.63 12.93 -5.99
C LYS A 165 -1.10 13.87 -7.07
N ILE A 166 -1.09 13.39 -8.31
CA ILE A 166 -0.88 14.28 -9.45
C ILE A 166 -2.16 15.13 -9.60
N PRO A 167 -2.05 16.47 -9.61
CA PRO A 167 -3.21 17.33 -9.73
C PRO A 167 -3.98 17.05 -11.03
N VAL A 168 -5.32 17.13 -10.97
CA VAL A 168 -6.20 16.83 -12.10
C VAL A 168 -5.91 17.75 -13.30
N PHE A 169 -5.64 19.04 -13.06
CA PHE A 169 -5.31 20.00 -14.12
C PHE A 169 -4.08 19.59 -14.96
N THR A 170 -3.15 18.81 -14.38
CA THR A 170 -2.00 18.27 -15.10
C THR A 170 -2.46 17.33 -16.22
N PHE A 171 -3.42 16.45 -15.92
CA PHE A 171 -4.00 15.57 -16.93
C PHE A 171 -4.80 16.35 -17.97
N GLU A 172 -5.60 17.35 -17.54
CA GLU A 172 -6.35 18.23 -18.43
C GLU A 172 -5.43 18.95 -19.42
N PHE A 173 -4.28 19.45 -18.94
CA PHE A 173 -3.27 20.06 -19.80
C PHE A 173 -2.74 19.07 -20.85
N PHE A 174 -2.40 17.86 -20.45
CA PHE A 174 -1.90 16.85 -21.38
C PHE A 174 -2.95 16.38 -22.38
N PHE A 175 -4.24 16.36 -22.01
CA PHE A 175 -5.31 15.95 -22.89
C PHE A 175 -5.76 17.03 -23.90
N LYS A 176 -5.24 18.25 -23.79
CA LYS A 176 -5.57 19.35 -24.75
C LYS A 176 -5.04 19.15 -26.16
N SER A 177 -3.96 18.38 -26.34
CA SER A 177 -3.39 18.12 -27.67
C SER A 177 -2.86 16.69 -27.77
N TRP A 178 -2.88 16.15 -28.98
CA TRP A 178 -2.40 14.78 -29.23
C TRP A 178 -0.89 14.66 -28.99
N GLN A 179 -0.10 15.72 -29.23
CA GLN A 179 1.33 15.74 -28.96
C GLN A 179 1.60 15.59 -27.45
N ASN A 180 0.87 16.33 -26.62
CA ASN A 180 0.98 16.25 -25.17
C ASN A 180 0.55 14.86 -24.67
N MET A 181 -0.52 14.28 -25.23
CA MET A 181 -0.93 12.91 -24.94
C MET A 181 0.16 11.90 -25.27
N LEU A 182 0.85 12.06 -26.41
CA LEU A 182 1.96 11.20 -26.80
C LEU A 182 3.13 11.30 -25.81
N ILE A 183 3.49 12.53 -25.38
CA ILE A 183 4.53 12.75 -24.36
C ILE A 183 4.16 12.05 -23.05
N LEU A 184 2.93 12.21 -22.59
CA LEU A 184 2.43 11.55 -21.39
C LEU A 184 2.49 10.04 -21.52
N PHE A 185 2.04 9.49 -22.64
CA PHE A 185 2.09 8.05 -22.92
C PHE A 185 3.54 7.51 -22.91
N LEU A 186 4.46 8.20 -23.56
CA LEU A 186 5.89 7.83 -23.58
C LEU A 186 6.49 7.89 -22.18
N PHE A 187 6.17 8.92 -21.41
CA PHE A 187 6.59 9.03 -20.01
C PHE A 187 6.11 7.83 -19.19
N TYR A 188 4.83 7.48 -19.27
CA TYR A 188 4.29 6.32 -18.56
C TYR A 188 4.89 5.00 -19.05
N ALA A 189 5.09 4.84 -20.33
CA ALA A 189 5.68 3.63 -20.91
C ALA A 189 7.13 3.43 -20.43
N ILE A 190 7.96 4.49 -20.45
CA ILE A 190 9.34 4.46 -19.96
C ILE A 190 9.36 4.19 -18.45
N THR A 191 8.55 4.90 -17.68
CA THR A 191 8.46 4.73 -16.23
C THR A 191 8.02 3.31 -15.87
N PHE A 192 7.04 2.76 -16.55
CA PHE A 192 6.58 1.39 -16.39
C PHE A 192 7.68 0.37 -16.71
N TRP A 193 8.41 0.59 -17.80
CA TRP A 193 9.52 -0.28 -18.18
C TRP A 193 10.63 -0.27 -17.13
N ILE A 194 11.06 0.90 -16.64
CA ILE A 194 12.09 1.04 -15.61
C ILE A 194 11.58 0.39 -14.30
N SER A 195 10.36 0.69 -13.87
CA SER A 195 9.76 0.14 -12.65
C SER A 195 9.71 -1.38 -12.68
N THR A 196 9.29 -1.96 -13.80
CA THR A 196 9.26 -3.43 -13.97
C THR A 196 10.66 -4.04 -13.91
N ARG A 197 11.68 -3.37 -14.44
CA ARG A 197 13.07 -3.82 -14.39
C ARG A 197 13.67 -3.78 -12.97
N LEU A 198 13.24 -2.83 -12.15
CA LEU A 198 13.74 -2.62 -10.79
C LEU A 198 12.88 -3.26 -9.70
N ILE A 199 11.76 -3.88 -10.07
CA ILE A 199 10.74 -4.32 -9.10
C ILE A 199 11.24 -5.36 -8.09
N LEU A 200 12.20 -6.20 -8.46
CA LEU A 200 12.78 -7.20 -7.58
C LEU A 200 13.86 -6.63 -6.64
N THR A 201 14.28 -5.38 -6.85
CA THR A 201 15.32 -4.75 -6.02
C THR A 201 14.91 -4.69 -4.55
N LEU A 202 13.66 -4.28 -4.29
CA LEU A 202 13.15 -4.13 -2.92
C LEU A 202 13.10 -5.46 -2.14
N PRO A 203 12.47 -6.54 -2.64
CA PRO A 203 12.49 -7.83 -1.93
C PRO A 203 13.90 -8.42 -1.78
N LEU A 204 14.81 -8.21 -2.75
CA LEU A 204 16.19 -8.66 -2.65
C LEU A 204 16.97 -7.91 -1.55
N MET A 205 16.75 -6.61 -1.40
CA MET A 205 17.34 -5.83 -0.32
C MET A 205 16.81 -6.25 1.05
N ILE A 206 15.49 -6.36 1.18
CA ILE A 206 14.84 -6.66 2.46
C ILE A 206 15.09 -8.10 2.89
N LEU A 207 14.81 -9.08 2.04
CA LEU A 207 14.77 -10.49 2.43
C LEU A 207 16.13 -11.20 2.31
N LYS A 208 17.03 -10.74 1.41
CA LYS A 208 18.40 -11.27 1.29
C LYS A 208 19.45 -10.39 1.97
N GLY A 209 19.09 -9.19 2.43
CA GLY A 209 20.04 -8.24 2.99
C GLY A 209 21.09 -7.77 1.99
N GLN A 210 20.79 -7.83 0.69
CA GLN A 210 21.74 -7.45 -0.35
C GLN A 210 21.99 -5.95 -0.36
N SER A 211 23.22 -5.55 -0.69
CA SER A 211 23.52 -4.14 -0.95
C SER A 211 22.76 -3.64 -2.19
N LEU A 212 22.45 -2.34 -2.23
CA LEU A 212 21.67 -1.73 -3.31
C LEU A 212 22.22 -2.07 -4.71
N LYS A 213 23.55 -1.93 -4.91
CA LYS A 213 24.19 -2.21 -6.22
C LYS A 213 23.98 -3.66 -6.66
N VAL A 214 24.11 -4.61 -5.73
CA VAL A 214 23.93 -6.05 -6.00
C VAL A 214 22.47 -6.35 -6.31
N ALA A 215 21.53 -5.81 -5.52
CA ALA A 215 20.11 -6.00 -5.70
C ALA A 215 19.60 -5.44 -7.04
N ILE A 216 20.06 -4.25 -7.45
CA ILE A 216 19.75 -3.67 -8.77
C ILE A 216 20.26 -4.59 -9.88
N LYS A 217 21.53 -5.00 -9.82
CA LYS A 217 22.13 -5.86 -10.84
C LYS A 217 21.42 -7.19 -10.95
N GLU A 218 21.05 -7.80 -9.83
CA GLU A 218 20.29 -9.05 -9.81
C GLU A 218 18.86 -8.86 -10.34
N SER A 219 18.17 -7.78 -9.97
CA SER A 219 16.85 -7.43 -10.50
C SER A 219 16.90 -7.27 -12.02
N LEU A 220 17.80 -6.46 -12.55
CA LEU A 220 17.99 -6.25 -13.99
C LEU A 220 18.29 -7.56 -14.75
N LYS A 221 19.11 -8.45 -14.15
CA LYS A 221 19.42 -9.76 -14.72
C LYS A 221 18.17 -10.66 -14.79
N ARG A 222 17.41 -10.78 -13.71
CA ARG A 222 16.24 -11.65 -13.61
C ARG A 222 15.07 -11.18 -14.48
N THR A 223 14.90 -9.88 -14.61
CA THR A 223 13.86 -9.26 -15.44
C THR A 223 14.30 -9.04 -16.89
N LYS A 224 15.50 -9.53 -17.30
CA LYS A 224 16.02 -9.38 -18.65
C LYS A 224 15.16 -10.20 -19.65
N GLY A 225 14.92 -9.59 -20.80
CA GLY A 225 14.23 -10.21 -21.94
C GLY A 225 12.73 -9.92 -21.98
N VAL A 226 12.23 -9.80 -23.20
CA VAL A 226 10.84 -9.44 -23.54
C VAL A 226 9.83 -10.39 -22.89
N ARG A 227 10.12 -11.70 -22.91
CA ARG A 227 9.25 -12.72 -22.31
C ARG A 227 9.05 -12.53 -20.80
N ASN A 228 10.12 -12.20 -20.06
CA ASN A 228 10.03 -11.98 -18.61
C ASN A 228 9.29 -10.69 -18.30
N PHE A 229 9.53 -9.65 -19.09
CA PHE A 229 8.81 -8.39 -19.00
C PHE A 229 7.30 -8.59 -19.18
N PHE A 230 6.88 -9.23 -20.28
CA PHE A 230 5.45 -9.50 -20.51
C PHE A 230 4.83 -10.40 -19.45
N ARG A 231 5.55 -11.41 -18.96
CA ARG A 231 5.04 -12.27 -17.88
C ARG A 231 4.77 -11.49 -16.61
N LEU A 232 5.69 -10.59 -16.20
CA LEU A 232 5.52 -9.71 -15.04
C LEU A 232 4.37 -8.73 -15.26
N SER A 233 4.34 -8.07 -16.41
CA SER A 233 3.30 -7.08 -16.76
C SER A 233 1.91 -7.71 -16.79
N VAL A 234 1.76 -8.89 -17.39
CA VAL A 234 0.48 -9.63 -17.42
C VAL A 234 0.04 -10.01 -16.01
N TYR A 235 0.97 -10.45 -15.15
CA TYR A 235 0.62 -10.81 -13.78
C TYR A 235 0.14 -9.58 -12.98
N PHE A 236 0.82 -8.45 -13.10
CA PHE A 236 0.41 -7.20 -12.48
C PHE A 236 -0.92 -6.70 -13.03
N GLY A 237 -1.11 -6.76 -14.34
CA GLY A 237 -2.36 -6.40 -14.98
C GLY A 237 -3.53 -7.23 -14.48
N LEU A 238 -3.34 -8.55 -14.31
CA LEU A 238 -4.38 -9.45 -13.79
C LEU A 238 -4.71 -9.15 -12.32
N ILE A 239 -3.71 -8.86 -11.46
CA ILE A 239 -3.97 -8.47 -10.06
C ILE A 239 -4.69 -7.12 -10.01
N GLY A 240 -4.23 -6.14 -10.80
CA GLY A 240 -4.87 -4.83 -10.88
C GLY A 240 -6.32 -4.93 -11.35
N LEU A 241 -6.57 -5.67 -12.41
CA LEU A 241 -7.92 -5.92 -12.93
C LEU A 241 -8.81 -6.63 -11.90
N PHE A 242 -8.29 -7.65 -11.24
CA PHE A 242 -8.98 -8.32 -10.13
C PHE A 242 -9.36 -7.33 -9.03
N SER A 243 -8.41 -6.49 -8.60
CA SER A 243 -8.66 -5.48 -7.56
C SER A 243 -9.71 -4.46 -7.98
N ILE A 244 -9.65 -3.95 -9.21
CA ILE A 244 -10.61 -2.98 -9.76
C ILE A 244 -12.01 -3.59 -9.83
N ILE A 245 -12.14 -4.81 -10.36
CA ILE A 245 -13.43 -5.49 -10.48
C ILE A 245 -14.04 -5.73 -9.10
N MET A 246 -13.25 -6.27 -8.16
CA MET A 246 -13.75 -6.56 -6.82
C MET A 246 -14.14 -5.30 -6.04
N GLN A 247 -13.36 -4.22 -6.15
CA GLN A 247 -13.72 -2.93 -5.56
C GLN A 247 -14.96 -2.33 -6.23
N GLY A 248 -15.05 -2.39 -7.56
CA GLY A 248 -16.22 -1.91 -8.30
C GLY A 248 -17.51 -2.63 -7.88
N LEU A 249 -17.46 -3.96 -7.74
CA LEU A 249 -18.60 -4.75 -7.24
C LEU A 249 -18.97 -4.38 -5.79
N LEU A 250 -17.98 -4.14 -4.94
CA LEU A 250 -18.20 -3.71 -3.56
C LEU A 250 -18.89 -2.35 -3.49
N PHE A 251 -18.41 -1.35 -4.24
CA PHE A 251 -19.01 -0.03 -4.32
C PHE A 251 -20.42 -0.06 -4.94
N MET A 252 -20.61 -0.83 -5.99
CA MET A 252 -21.91 -1.00 -6.63
C MET A 252 -22.92 -1.64 -5.66
N GLY A 253 -22.51 -2.69 -4.95
CA GLY A 253 -23.33 -3.32 -3.92
C GLY A 253 -23.69 -2.35 -2.80
N GLY A 254 -22.72 -1.54 -2.32
CA GLY A 254 -22.97 -0.48 -1.33
C GLY A 254 -23.95 0.58 -1.83
N TYR A 255 -23.80 1.02 -3.08
CA TYR A 255 -24.73 2.00 -3.69
C TYR A 255 -26.17 1.48 -3.73
N PHE A 256 -26.40 0.27 -4.21
CA PHE A 256 -27.76 -0.31 -4.24
C PHE A 256 -28.33 -0.54 -2.85
N ALA A 257 -27.50 -0.95 -1.89
CA ALA A 257 -27.94 -1.11 -0.50
C ALA A 257 -28.34 0.24 0.11
N GLN A 258 -27.59 1.31 -0.16
CA GLN A 258 -27.92 2.66 0.30
C GLN A 258 -29.21 3.19 -0.34
N ASP A 259 -29.37 3.05 -1.67
CA ASP A 259 -30.61 3.47 -2.38
C ASP A 259 -31.86 2.80 -1.81
N TYR A 260 -31.74 1.55 -1.36
CA TYR A 260 -32.85 0.86 -0.67
C TYR A 260 -33.09 1.43 0.74
N LEU A 261 -32.03 1.68 1.53
CA LEU A 261 -32.11 2.14 2.90
C LEU A 261 -32.55 3.61 3.02
N ASP A 262 -32.25 4.44 2.01
CA ASP A 262 -32.69 5.85 1.96
C ASP A 262 -34.20 6.03 1.97
N LYS A 263 -34.93 4.97 1.60
CA LYS A 263 -36.40 4.92 1.65
C LYS A 263 -36.96 4.54 3.03
N THR A 264 -36.08 4.32 4.01
CA THR A 264 -36.42 3.87 5.35
C THR A 264 -35.98 4.87 6.42
N SER A 265 -36.48 4.71 7.66
CA SER A 265 -36.01 5.50 8.82
C SER A 265 -34.55 5.19 9.25
N PHE A 266 -33.92 4.19 8.64
CA PHE A 266 -32.56 3.76 8.95
C PHE A 266 -31.51 4.32 7.98
N ALA A 267 -31.84 5.31 7.15
CA ALA A 267 -30.98 5.86 6.11
C ALA A 267 -29.60 6.26 6.64
N LEU A 268 -29.54 7.05 7.72
CA LEU A 268 -28.26 7.52 8.30
C LEU A 268 -27.40 6.36 8.86
N VAL A 269 -27.99 5.52 9.70
CA VAL A 269 -27.30 4.36 10.28
C VAL A 269 -26.87 3.38 9.19
N GLY A 270 -27.72 3.23 8.16
CA GLY A 270 -27.41 2.43 6.97
C GLY A 270 -26.22 2.99 6.22
N ALA A 271 -26.18 4.29 5.95
CA ALA A 271 -25.09 4.96 5.25
C ALA A 271 -23.74 4.73 5.95
N VAL A 272 -23.67 4.98 7.26
CA VAL A 272 -22.47 4.75 8.06
C VAL A 272 -22.04 3.28 8.01
N SER A 273 -22.98 2.35 8.22
CA SER A 273 -22.69 0.91 8.19
C SER A 273 -22.16 0.46 6.82
N ILE A 274 -22.72 0.98 5.73
CA ILE A 274 -22.28 0.68 4.36
C ILE A 274 -20.88 1.24 4.10
N LEU A 275 -20.60 2.47 4.52
CA LEU A 275 -19.25 3.06 4.38
C LEU A 275 -18.20 2.23 5.11
N ASP A 276 -18.49 1.79 6.33
CA ASP A 276 -17.61 0.95 7.11
C ASP A 276 -17.40 -0.43 6.47
N LEU A 277 -18.46 -1.03 5.93
CA LEU A 277 -18.36 -2.29 5.18
C LEU A 277 -17.55 -2.13 3.88
N ILE A 278 -17.72 -1.01 3.17
CA ILE A 278 -16.91 -0.68 1.98
C ILE A 278 -15.45 -0.50 2.38
N TRP A 279 -15.16 0.21 3.48
CA TRP A 279 -13.80 0.38 3.97
C TRP A 279 -13.15 -0.96 4.34
N LEU A 280 -13.86 -1.81 5.09
CA LEU A 280 -13.38 -3.13 5.48
C LEU A 280 -13.17 -4.04 4.25
N GLY A 281 -14.15 -4.10 3.36
CA GLY A 281 -14.09 -4.88 2.12
C GLY A 281 -12.93 -4.42 1.23
N SER A 282 -12.75 -3.12 1.04
CA SER A 282 -11.62 -2.53 0.30
C SER A 282 -10.27 -2.88 0.93
N SER A 283 -10.20 -2.89 2.26
CA SER A 283 -8.99 -3.28 3.01
C SER A 283 -8.65 -4.76 2.80
N ILE A 284 -9.66 -5.63 2.77
CA ILE A 284 -9.48 -7.07 2.48
C ILE A 284 -9.01 -7.28 1.04
N ILE A 285 -9.65 -6.63 0.06
CA ILE A 285 -9.29 -6.72 -1.36
C ILE A 285 -7.87 -6.21 -1.58
N SER A 286 -7.52 -5.08 -1.00
CA SER A 286 -6.17 -4.49 -1.07
C SER A 286 -5.12 -5.41 -0.43
N THR A 287 -5.40 -5.96 0.76
CA THR A 287 -4.52 -6.93 1.42
C THR A 287 -4.30 -8.16 0.55
N LEU A 288 -5.35 -8.72 0.00
CA LEU A 288 -5.28 -9.88 -0.88
C LEU A 288 -4.43 -9.60 -2.12
N SER A 289 -4.65 -8.44 -2.76
CA SER A 289 -3.90 -8.01 -3.94
C SER A 289 -2.40 -7.82 -3.63
N LEU A 290 -2.08 -7.21 -2.49
CA LEU A 290 -0.69 -7.04 -2.02
C LEU A 290 -0.03 -8.38 -1.67
N VAL A 291 -0.74 -9.28 -1.00
CA VAL A 291 -0.22 -10.63 -0.70
C VAL A 291 0.06 -11.41 -1.98
N MET A 292 -0.83 -11.36 -2.97
CA MET A 292 -0.61 -11.98 -4.28
C MET A 292 0.61 -11.38 -4.97
N LEU A 293 0.72 -10.06 -4.99
CA LEU A 293 1.82 -9.33 -5.62
C LEU A 293 3.16 -9.66 -4.95
N PHE A 294 3.26 -9.51 -3.64
CA PHE A 294 4.51 -9.73 -2.91
C PHE A 294 4.94 -11.19 -2.91
N SER A 295 4.00 -12.13 -2.79
CA SER A 295 4.30 -13.56 -2.95
C SER A 295 4.85 -13.88 -4.34
N TYR A 296 4.31 -13.24 -5.38
CA TYR A 296 4.83 -13.40 -6.72
C TYR A 296 6.24 -12.80 -6.89
N LEU A 297 6.50 -11.60 -6.33
CA LEU A 297 7.83 -10.99 -6.35
C LEU A 297 8.85 -11.82 -5.58
N MET A 298 8.48 -12.36 -4.43
CA MET A 298 9.33 -13.28 -3.65
C MET A 298 9.67 -14.52 -4.45
N ARG A 299 8.73 -15.07 -5.18
CA ARG A 299 8.95 -16.23 -6.07
C ARG A 299 9.93 -15.91 -7.20
N GLU A 300 9.74 -14.80 -7.92
CA GLU A 300 10.62 -14.38 -9.00
C GLU A 300 12.05 -14.04 -8.50
N ALA A 301 12.18 -13.70 -7.22
CA ALA A 301 13.45 -13.47 -6.54
C ALA A 301 14.06 -14.74 -5.92
N ASP A 302 13.42 -15.93 -6.04
CA ASP A 302 13.76 -17.19 -5.35
C ASP A 302 13.82 -17.03 -3.82
N LEU A 303 12.82 -16.37 -3.25
CA LEU A 303 12.71 -16.05 -1.82
C LEU A 303 11.47 -16.68 -1.17
N GLU A 304 10.70 -17.49 -1.91
CA GLU A 304 9.55 -18.22 -1.34
C GLU A 304 10.02 -19.20 -0.23
N ALA A 305 9.40 -19.09 0.94
CA ALA A 305 9.71 -19.90 2.11
C ALA A 305 8.87 -21.20 2.16
N PHE A 306 8.65 -21.89 1.03
CA PHE A 306 7.82 -23.11 0.97
C PHE A 306 8.50 -24.38 1.50
N GLU A 307 9.79 -24.31 1.78
CA GLU A 307 10.55 -25.42 2.36
C GLU A 307 10.97 -25.08 3.77
N ILE A 308 10.08 -25.23 4.72
CA ILE A 308 10.53 -25.40 6.09
C ILE A 308 9.68 -26.44 6.78
N SER A 309 10.40 -27.46 7.05
CA SER A 309 10.31 -28.42 8.12
C SER A 309 9.31 -28.11 9.23
N GLU A 310 8.73 -29.21 9.68
CA GLU A 310 8.16 -29.45 10.99
C GLU A 310 7.62 -28.25 11.78
N VAL A 311 6.36 -28.16 11.63
CA VAL A 311 5.43 -27.21 12.21
C VAL A 311 5.53 -27.24 13.73
N VAL A 312 5.98 -26.12 14.30
CA VAL A 312 5.50 -25.74 15.63
C VAL A 312 4.01 -25.41 15.47
N LYS A 313 3.15 -26.39 15.57
CA LYS A 313 1.71 -26.19 15.66
C LYS A 313 1.44 -25.37 16.92
N LYS A 314 1.19 -24.06 16.77
CA LYS A 314 0.62 -23.29 17.86
C LYS A 314 -0.64 -24.00 18.34
N SER A 315 -0.78 -24.13 19.65
CA SER A 315 -1.96 -24.80 20.21
C SER A 315 -3.23 -24.11 19.69
N PRO A 316 -4.28 -24.86 19.34
CA PRO A 316 -5.54 -24.32 18.85
C PRO A 316 -6.16 -23.26 19.77
N LYS A 317 -5.94 -23.38 21.08
CA LYS A 317 -6.41 -22.43 22.11
C LYS A 317 -5.77 -21.05 21.98
N VAL A 318 -4.45 -20.96 21.74
CA VAL A 318 -3.73 -19.69 21.57
C VAL A 318 -4.21 -18.96 20.31
N ARG A 319 -4.39 -19.72 19.21
CA ARG A 319 -4.91 -19.16 17.95
C ARG A 319 -6.32 -18.61 18.11
N ARG A 320 -7.20 -19.31 18.85
CA ARG A 320 -8.57 -18.86 19.15
C ARG A 320 -8.59 -17.59 19.98
N LYS A 321 -7.75 -17.48 21.03
CA LYS A 321 -7.65 -16.29 21.87
C LYS A 321 -7.26 -15.06 21.05
N TYR A 322 -6.24 -15.15 20.19
CA TYR A 322 -5.83 -14.02 19.34
C TYR A 322 -6.93 -13.61 18.35
N LYS A 323 -7.65 -14.57 17.77
CA LYS A 323 -8.78 -14.25 16.88
C LYS A 323 -9.88 -13.48 17.62
N ILE A 324 -10.24 -13.92 18.82
CA ILE A 324 -11.24 -13.24 19.63
C ILE A 324 -10.80 -11.83 19.95
N ILE A 325 -9.58 -11.63 20.47
CA ILE A 325 -9.06 -10.31 20.82
C ILE A 325 -9.06 -9.37 19.61
N PHE A 326 -8.56 -9.84 18.46
CA PHE A 326 -8.50 -9.02 17.26
C PHE A 326 -9.91 -8.69 16.72
N SER A 327 -10.82 -9.67 16.71
CA SER A 327 -12.22 -9.44 16.28
C SER A 327 -12.94 -8.47 17.22
N THR A 328 -12.73 -8.59 18.54
CA THR A 328 -13.30 -7.65 19.52
C THR A 328 -12.76 -6.25 19.31
N LEU A 329 -11.45 -6.10 19.12
CA LEU A 329 -10.83 -4.81 18.85
C LEU A 329 -11.34 -4.19 17.54
N ALA A 330 -11.49 -4.99 16.49
CA ALA A 330 -12.05 -4.53 15.22
C ALA A 330 -13.49 -4.04 15.36
N VAL A 331 -14.33 -4.77 16.12
CA VAL A 331 -15.71 -4.35 16.40
C VAL A 331 -15.75 -3.06 17.23
N LEU A 332 -14.88 -2.91 18.21
CA LEU A 332 -14.81 -1.68 19.02
C LEU A 332 -14.37 -0.48 18.19
N ILE A 333 -13.38 -0.64 17.31
CA ILE A 333 -12.94 0.43 16.39
C ILE A 333 -14.07 0.78 15.42
N PHE A 334 -14.75 -0.22 14.87
CA PHE A 334 -15.90 -0.02 14.01
C PHE A 334 -17.01 0.78 14.73
N ALA A 335 -17.41 0.37 15.93
CA ALA A 335 -18.41 1.05 16.72
C ALA A 335 -18.01 2.48 17.08
N LEU A 336 -16.72 2.72 17.41
CA LEU A 336 -16.20 4.05 17.70
C LEU A 336 -16.26 4.96 16.48
N VAL A 337 -15.81 4.49 15.33
CA VAL A 337 -15.83 5.26 14.08
C VAL A 337 -17.27 5.57 13.66
N SER A 338 -18.15 4.57 13.71
CA SER A 338 -19.57 4.78 13.41
C SER A 338 -20.21 5.81 14.35
N TRP A 339 -19.91 5.75 15.63
CA TRP A 339 -20.45 6.69 16.63
C TRP A 339 -19.93 8.12 16.38
N THR A 340 -18.61 8.31 16.16
CA THR A 340 -18.06 9.63 15.85
C THR A 340 -18.63 10.23 14.56
N TYR A 341 -19.02 9.40 13.60
CA TYR A 341 -19.68 9.84 12.37
C TYR A 341 -21.13 10.27 12.64
N VAL A 342 -21.88 9.51 13.42
CA VAL A 342 -23.27 9.81 13.75
C VAL A 342 -23.41 11.08 14.60
N GLU A 343 -22.49 11.28 15.54
CA GLU A 343 -22.47 12.47 16.42
C GLU A 343 -21.87 13.73 15.74
N GLY A 344 -21.47 13.62 14.47
CA GLY A 344 -20.87 14.76 13.74
C GLY A 344 -19.52 15.21 14.29
N PHE A 345 -18.88 14.42 15.13
CA PHE A 345 -17.59 14.76 15.75
C PHE A 345 -16.45 14.93 14.74
N MET A 346 -16.64 14.39 13.53
CA MET A 346 -15.73 14.53 12.40
C MET A 346 -16.16 15.60 11.40
N ASP A 347 -17.28 16.25 11.63
CA ASP A 347 -17.71 17.39 10.82
C ASP A 347 -16.84 18.58 11.16
N THR A 348 -15.74 18.70 10.43
CA THR A 348 -15.08 20.00 10.32
C THR A 348 -16.12 20.96 9.74
N VAL A 349 -16.36 22.09 10.43
CA VAL A 349 -17.15 23.20 9.90
C VAL A 349 -16.76 23.39 8.44
N PRO A 350 -17.69 23.28 7.49
CA PRO A 350 -17.34 23.40 6.08
C PRO A 350 -16.73 24.77 5.87
N LEU A 351 -15.42 24.82 5.70
CA LEU A 351 -14.76 25.98 5.15
C LEU A 351 -15.29 26.10 3.73
N THR A 352 -16.22 26.99 3.51
CA THR A 352 -16.66 27.43 2.21
C THR A 352 -15.47 28.10 1.55
N ILE A 353 -14.61 27.30 0.92
CA ILE A 353 -13.59 27.83 0.03
C ILE A 353 -14.32 28.13 -1.26
N SER A 354 -14.65 29.42 -1.46
CA SER A 354 -15.05 29.94 -2.78
C SER A 354 -13.89 29.67 -3.73
N HIS A 355 -14.06 28.75 -4.65
CA HIS A 355 -13.07 28.41 -5.68
C HIS A 355 -12.90 29.47 -6.76
N ARG A 356 -13.81 30.43 -6.80
CA ARG A 356 -13.73 31.65 -7.61
C ARG A 356 -14.08 32.80 -6.71
N GLY A 357 -13.21 33.80 -6.67
CA GLY A 357 -13.53 35.02 -5.98
C GLY A 357 -14.96 35.44 -6.34
N VAL A 358 -15.72 35.82 -5.34
CA VAL A 358 -16.99 36.53 -5.56
C VAL A 358 -16.59 37.73 -6.38
N ASP A 359 -17.08 37.81 -7.61
CA ASP A 359 -16.99 39.03 -8.37
C ASP A 359 -17.70 40.08 -7.53
N GLU A 360 -16.93 41.00 -6.96
CA GLU A 360 -17.47 42.18 -6.30
C GLU A 360 -18.18 42.97 -7.39
N GLU A 361 -19.53 43.05 -7.31
CA GLU A 361 -20.30 44.11 -7.96
C GLU A 361 -20.15 45.40 -7.17
#